data_a0229d9051b431a3e53bb57740b700a9
#
_entry.id   a0229d9051b431a3e53bb57740b700a9
#
_cell.length_a   1.000
_cell.length_b   1.000
_cell.length_c   1.000
_cell.angle_alpha   90.00
_cell.angle_beta   90.00
_cell.angle_gamma   90.00
#
_symmetry.space_group_name_H-M   'P 1'
#
loop_
_entity.id
_entity.type
_entity.pdbx_description
1 polymer ?
#
loop_
_entity_poly.entity_id
_entity_poly.type
_entity_poly.pdbx_seq_one_letter_code
_entity_poly.pdbx_strand_id
1 'polypeptide(L)'
;MAKIVQNVTQLIGDTPLVRLNRIVPEGSAEIYVKLEYQNPGSSVKDRIAISMIEVAEQQGLIQPGVSTIVEPTSGNTGIGLAMVAAAKGYRAILVMPETMSLERRNLLRAYGAELILTPGSEGMNGAVKKAEEIVAENANYFLPQQFKNQANVKIHRETTGPEIVEAINSLDGKLDAFVSGIGTGGTISGAGEVLKKNFPNIKIVAVEPAGSPLLSGGGPGPHKIQGLGANFIPEILNRDIYDQVVTIENEEAFETARTVAKKEGLLVGISSGAAIFAALKIAKELGAGKRVVAIIPSNGERYLSTPLFNFEN
;
A
#
# COMPACT_ATOMS: atom_id res chain seq x y z
N MET A 1 9.68 12.44 21.18
CA MET A 1 9.73 11.77 22.51
C MET A 1 9.43 10.30 22.29
N ALA A 2 10.04 9.39 23.07
CA ALA A 2 9.72 7.96 23.02
C ALA A 2 8.26 7.74 23.43
N LYS A 3 7.52 6.92 22.66
CA LYS A 3 6.13 6.56 22.97
C LYS A 3 6.11 5.27 23.78
N ILE A 4 5.26 5.19 24.80
CA ILE A 4 4.86 3.94 25.45
C ILE A 4 3.45 3.63 24.97
N VAL A 5 3.27 2.43 24.38
CA VAL A 5 1.99 1.99 23.81
C VAL A 5 1.54 0.68 24.47
N GLN A 6 0.25 0.37 24.42
CA GLN A 6 -0.30 -0.84 25.04
C GLN A 6 -0.07 -2.09 24.17
N ASN A 7 -0.08 -1.93 22.85
CA ASN A 7 0.22 -2.99 21.90
C ASN A 7 0.72 -2.41 20.56
N VAL A 8 1.21 -3.27 19.69
CA VAL A 8 1.83 -2.89 18.42
C VAL A 8 0.91 -2.12 17.46
N THR A 9 -0.41 -2.30 17.56
CA THR A 9 -1.36 -1.62 16.65
C THR A 9 -1.39 -0.11 16.83
N GLN A 10 -1.03 0.37 18.04
CA GLN A 10 -0.95 1.80 18.34
C GLN A 10 0.33 2.48 17.78
N LEU A 11 1.20 1.71 17.14
CA LEU A 11 2.37 2.23 16.41
C LEU A 11 2.06 2.43 14.91
N ILE A 12 0.87 2.06 14.46
CA ILE A 12 0.46 2.22 13.06
C ILE A 12 0.14 3.70 12.81
N GLY A 13 0.71 4.24 11.74
CA GLY A 13 0.56 5.65 11.40
C GLY A 13 1.74 6.50 11.86
N ASP A 14 1.56 7.81 11.86
CA ASP A 14 2.58 8.81 12.18
C ASP A 14 3.90 8.59 11.39
N THR A 15 3.79 8.10 10.17
CA THR A 15 4.97 7.80 9.34
C THR A 15 5.63 9.09 8.84
N PRO A 16 6.98 9.13 8.78
CA PRO A 16 7.68 10.35 8.40
C PRO A 16 7.63 10.65 6.90
N LEU A 17 7.84 11.93 6.56
CA LEU A 17 8.21 12.37 5.22
C LEU A 17 9.70 12.63 5.15
N VAL A 18 10.36 12.13 4.10
CA VAL A 18 11.78 12.34 3.83
C VAL A 18 11.95 13.05 2.50
N ARG A 19 12.74 14.11 2.47
CA ARG A 19 13.09 14.79 1.23
C ARG A 19 14.11 13.98 0.44
N LEU A 20 13.86 13.78 -0.85
CA LEU A 20 14.85 13.25 -1.78
C LEU A 20 15.79 14.38 -2.24
N ASN A 21 17.09 14.10 -2.29
CA ASN A 21 18.08 15.15 -2.56
C ASN A 21 18.99 14.82 -3.75
N ARG A 22 19.47 13.57 -3.85
CA ARG A 22 20.53 13.19 -4.78
C ARG A 22 20.06 12.65 -6.12
N ILE A 23 18.76 12.27 -6.20
CA ILE A 23 18.16 11.74 -7.43
C ILE A 23 17.25 12.76 -8.11
N VAL A 24 16.90 13.86 -7.45
CA VAL A 24 16.03 14.90 -7.99
C VAL A 24 16.85 15.80 -8.89
N PRO A 25 16.51 15.93 -10.20
CA PRO A 25 17.25 16.78 -11.12
C PRO A 25 17.17 18.27 -10.71
N GLU A 26 18.23 19.02 -10.96
CA GLU A 26 18.25 20.46 -10.75
C GLU A 26 17.13 21.15 -11.54
N GLY A 27 16.55 22.19 -10.95
CA GLY A 27 15.40 22.88 -11.55
C GLY A 27 14.05 22.17 -11.44
N SER A 28 13.98 20.99 -10.84
CA SER A 28 12.73 20.29 -10.56
C SER A 28 12.09 20.72 -9.24
N ALA A 29 10.83 20.36 -9.04
CA ALA A 29 10.14 20.50 -7.76
C ALA A 29 10.81 19.68 -6.65
N GLU A 30 10.65 20.10 -5.40
CA GLU A 30 11.05 19.29 -4.24
C GLU A 30 10.19 18.03 -4.15
N ILE A 31 10.80 16.88 -3.84
CA ILE A 31 10.09 15.61 -3.64
C ILE A 31 10.26 15.17 -2.21
N TYR A 32 9.13 14.96 -1.53
CA TYR A 32 9.06 14.31 -0.22
C TYR A 32 8.40 12.95 -0.38
N VAL A 33 8.95 11.94 0.26
CA VAL A 33 8.44 10.56 0.24
C VAL A 33 7.92 10.19 1.62
N LYS A 34 6.64 9.76 1.68
CA LYS A 34 6.02 9.30 2.92
C LYS A 34 6.30 7.82 3.13
N LEU A 35 7.08 7.52 4.16
CA LEU A 35 7.66 6.20 4.38
C LEU A 35 6.67 5.25 5.09
N GLU A 36 5.68 4.73 4.38
CA GLU A 36 4.68 3.81 4.93
C GLU A 36 5.28 2.47 5.40
N TYR A 37 6.50 2.15 5.01
CA TYR A 37 7.21 0.99 5.55
C TYR A 37 7.72 1.18 6.99
N GLN A 38 7.59 2.37 7.55
CA GLN A 38 7.86 2.62 8.97
C GLN A 38 6.70 2.15 9.88
N ASN A 39 5.56 1.77 9.33
CA ASN A 39 4.56 1.03 10.08
C ASN A 39 5.15 -0.29 10.62
N PRO A 40 4.69 -0.81 11.76
CA PRO A 40 5.31 -1.96 12.45
C PRO A 40 5.35 -3.26 11.62
N GLY A 41 4.37 -3.49 10.76
CA GLY A 41 4.36 -4.59 9.78
C GLY A 41 5.06 -4.22 8.47
N SER A 42 5.76 -3.09 8.41
CA SER A 42 6.61 -2.59 7.33
C SER A 42 5.88 -2.33 6.00
N SER A 43 4.61 -1.91 6.07
CA SER A 43 3.89 -1.44 4.87
C SER A 43 2.68 -0.56 5.17
N VAL A 44 2.20 0.13 4.13
CA VAL A 44 0.95 0.89 4.15
C VAL A 44 -0.28 0.04 4.52
N LYS A 45 -0.20 -1.28 4.34
CA LYS A 45 -1.32 -2.19 4.59
C LYS A 45 -1.62 -2.41 6.06
N ASP A 46 -0.72 -2.07 6.95
CA ASP A 46 -0.98 -2.08 8.38
C ASP A 46 -2.14 -1.16 8.74
N ARG A 47 -2.23 0.01 8.09
CA ARG A 47 -3.34 0.96 8.29
C ARG A 47 -4.69 0.35 7.95
N ILE A 48 -4.81 -0.27 6.79
CA ILE A 48 -6.09 -0.86 6.37
C ILE A 48 -6.43 -2.10 7.19
N ALA A 49 -5.43 -2.88 7.60
CA ALA A 49 -5.63 -4.06 8.44
C ALA A 49 -6.27 -3.68 9.78
N ILE A 50 -5.70 -2.72 10.50
CA ILE A 50 -6.30 -2.27 11.79
C ILE A 50 -7.68 -1.65 11.56
N SER A 51 -7.86 -0.81 10.55
CA SER A 51 -9.13 -0.13 10.29
C SER A 51 -10.26 -1.10 9.96
N MET A 52 -10.03 -2.08 9.09
CA MET A 52 -11.06 -3.06 8.73
C MET A 52 -11.49 -3.91 9.94
N ILE A 53 -10.55 -4.24 10.83
CA ILE A 53 -10.84 -5.00 12.06
C ILE A 53 -11.59 -4.11 13.07
N GLU A 54 -11.12 -2.91 13.35
CA GLU A 54 -11.77 -2.03 14.34
C GLU A 54 -13.16 -1.56 13.92
N VAL A 55 -13.37 -1.30 12.64
CA VAL A 55 -14.70 -0.98 12.13
C VAL A 55 -15.63 -2.18 12.26
N ALA A 56 -15.17 -3.40 11.99
CA ALA A 56 -15.96 -4.60 12.18
C ALA A 56 -16.29 -4.87 13.66
N GLU A 57 -15.36 -4.61 14.58
CA GLU A 57 -15.60 -4.66 16.03
C GLU A 57 -16.67 -3.66 16.47
N GLN A 58 -16.54 -2.40 16.01
CA GLN A 58 -17.50 -1.32 16.32
C GLN A 58 -18.92 -1.64 15.82
N GLN A 59 -19.02 -2.36 14.71
CA GLN A 59 -20.29 -2.81 14.14
C GLN A 59 -20.83 -4.10 14.79
N GLY A 60 -20.08 -4.69 15.72
CA GLY A 60 -20.45 -5.96 16.37
C GLY A 60 -20.37 -7.18 15.46
N LEU A 61 -19.68 -7.09 14.32
CA LEU A 61 -19.52 -8.18 13.35
C LEU A 61 -18.49 -9.22 13.81
N ILE A 62 -17.50 -8.81 14.60
CA ILE A 62 -16.44 -9.68 15.12
C ILE A 62 -16.12 -9.38 16.57
N GLN A 63 -15.58 -10.40 17.25
CA GLN A 63 -15.16 -10.33 18.64
C GLN A 63 -13.85 -11.09 18.84
N PRO A 64 -12.83 -10.50 19.55
CA PRO A 64 -11.60 -11.19 19.91
C PRO A 64 -11.88 -12.53 20.64
N GLY A 65 -11.08 -13.54 20.35
CA GLY A 65 -11.23 -14.88 20.93
C GLY A 65 -12.39 -15.72 20.39
N VAL A 66 -13.32 -15.14 19.62
CA VAL A 66 -14.49 -15.81 19.04
C VAL A 66 -14.40 -15.88 17.52
N SER A 67 -14.14 -14.75 16.89
CA SER A 67 -14.16 -14.64 15.43
C SER A 67 -12.80 -15.02 14.81
N THR A 68 -12.85 -15.50 13.58
CA THR A 68 -11.69 -15.81 12.75
C THR A 68 -11.68 -14.90 11.53
N ILE A 69 -10.55 -14.22 11.28
CA ILE A 69 -10.34 -13.36 10.13
C ILE A 69 -9.89 -14.23 8.96
N VAL A 70 -10.56 -14.13 7.82
CA VAL A 70 -10.21 -14.87 6.60
C VAL A 70 -9.99 -13.87 5.48
N GLU A 71 -8.85 -13.90 4.78
CA GLU A 71 -8.61 -12.99 3.65
C GLU A 71 -7.84 -13.71 2.54
N PRO A 72 -8.31 -13.59 1.27
CA PRO A 72 -7.56 -14.07 0.12
C PRO A 72 -6.45 -13.06 -0.21
N THR A 73 -5.26 -13.29 0.28
CA THR A 73 -4.14 -12.38 0.05
C THR A 73 -2.80 -13.07 0.25
N SER A 74 -1.86 -12.74 -0.63
CA SER A 74 -0.47 -13.19 -0.57
C SER A 74 0.50 -12.04 -0.29
N GLY A 75 -0.02 -10.82 -0.14
CA GLY A 75 0.79 -9.60 -0.06
C GLY A 75 0.85 -8.99 1.34
N ASN A 76 1.17 -7.71 1.34
CA ASN A 76 1.33 -6.91 2.57
C ASN A 76 0.05 -6.84 3.41
N THR A 77 -1.12 -6.94 2.81
CA THR A 77 -2.39 -7.00 3.54
C THR A 77 -2.46 -8.22 4.46
N GLY A 78 -2.03 -9.39 3.97
CA GLY A 78 -1.96 -10.59 4.81
C GLY A 78 -1.04 -10.42 6.00
N ILE A 79 0.10 -9.75 5.83
CA ILE A 79 1.05 -9.47 6.91
C ILE A 79 0.41 -8.52 7.94
N GLY A 80 -0.20 -7.43 7.47
CA GLY A 80 -0.90 -6.49 8.36
C GLY A 80 -2.04 -7.16 9.13
N LEU A 81 -2.88 -7.97 8.46
CA LEU A 81 -3.97 -8.69 9.11
C LEU A 81 -3.45 -9.74 10.12
N ALA A 82 -2.41 -10.50 9.78
CA ALA A 82 -1.81 -11.45 10.70
C ALA A 82 -1.23 -10.78 11.95
N MET A 83 -0.52 -9.67 11.79
CA MET A 83 0.02 -8.85 12.89
C MET A 83 -1.10 -8.31 13.79
N VAL A 84 -2.14 -7.70 13.19
CA VAL A 84 -3.28 -7.15 13.94
C VAL A 84 -4.06 -8.26 14.65
N ALA A 85 -4.29 -9.40 13.98
CA ALA A 85 -4.96 -10.55 14.55
C ALA A 85 -4.20 -11.06 15.79
N ALA A 86 -2.89 -11.25 15.68
CA ALA A 86 -2.04 -11.65 16.80
C ALA A 86 -2.12 -10.66 17.97
N ALA A 87 -2.04 -9.35 17.69
CA ALA A 87 -2.06 -8.31 18.71
C ALA A 87 -3.43 -8.17 19.42
N LYS A 88 -4.53 -8.47 18.72
CA LYS A 88 -5.91 -8.31 19.23
C LYS A 88 -6.57 -9.63 19.66
N GLY A 89 -5.86 -10.77 19.55
CA GLY A 89 -6.38 -12.08 20.00
C GLY A 89 -7.37 -12.73 19.03
N TYR A 90 -7.24 -12.47 17.71
CA TYR A 90 -7.99 -13.17 16.68
C TYR A 90 -7.21 -14.35 16.09
N ARG A 91 -7.92 -15.35 15.63
CA ARG A 91 -7.38 -16.31 14.66
C ARG A 91 -7.38 -15.66 13.27
N ALA A 92 -6.38 -15.99 12.46
CA ALA A 92 -6.30 -15.53 11.07
C ALA A 92 -6.05 -16.71 10.14
N ILE A 93 -6.83 -16.81 9.07
CA ILE A 93 -6.69 -17.76 7.97
C ILE A 93 -6.41 -16.94 6.71
N LEU A 94 -5.26 -17.16 6.09
CA LEU A 94 -4.88 -16.48 4.86
C LEU A 94 -4.87 -17.48 3.71
N VAL A 95 -5.64 -17.17 2.67
CA VAL A 95 -5.78 -18.04 1.50
C VAL A 95 -4.96 -17.50 0.36
N MET A 96 -4.11 -18.32 -0.25
CA MET A 96 -3.20 -17.90 -1.31
C MET A 96 -2.80 -19.05 -2.22
N PRO A 97 -2.39 -18.75 -3.48
CA PRO A 97 -1.84 -19.76 -4.36
C PRO A 97 -0.56 -20.40 -3.80
N GLU A 98 -0.37 -21.68 -4.04
CA GLU A 98 0.83 -22.43 -3.65
C GLU A 98 2.13 -21.94 -4.30
N THR A 99 2.04 -21.10 -5.33
CA THR A 99 3.19 -20.48 -5.99
C THR A 99 3.84 -19.35 -5.20
N MET A 100 3.24 -18.94 -4.07
CA MET A 100 3.82 -17.91 -3.20
C MET A 100 5.11 -18.40 -2.52
N SER A 101 6.10 -17.52 -2.39
CA SER A 101 7.42 -17.86 -1.83
C SER A 101 7.34 -18.40 -0.40
N LEU A 102 8.24 -19.33 -0.07
CA LEU A 102 8.34 -19.88 1.29
C LEU A 102 8.60 -18.80 2.34
N GLU A 103 9.44 -17.82 2.02
CA GLU A 103 9.75 -16.68 2.87
C GLU A 103 8.47 -15.94 3.29
N ARG A 104 7.59 -15.65 2.33
CA ARG A 104 6.31 -14.98 2.59
C ARG A 104 5.38 -15.83 3.45
N ARG A 105 5.29 -17.15 3.17
CA ARG A 105 4.50 -18.08 3.97
C ARG A 105 5.04 -18.20 5.41
N ASN A 106 6.36 -18.24 5.57
CA ASN A 106 6.98 -18.31 6.88
C ASN A 106 6.76 -17.05 7.71
N LEU A 107 6.80 -15.87 7.08
CA LEU A 107 6.49 -14.60 7.75
C LEU A 107 5.06 -14.59 8.30
N LEU A 108 4.08 -15.05 7.54
CA LEU A 108 2.69 -15.12 7.98
C LEU A 108 2.48 -16.12 9.12
N ARG A 109 3.12 -17.29 9.02
CA ARG A 109 3.12 -18.31 10.09
C ARG A 109 3.79 -17.82 11.37
N ALA A 110 4.83 -16.99 11.26
CA ALA A 110 5.51 -16.40 12.41
C ALA A 110 4.58 -15.49 13.23
N TYR A 111 3.57 -14.86 12.60
CA TYR A 111 2.49 -14.15 13.28
C TYR A 111 1.37 -15.08 13.78
N GLY A 112 1.48 -16.40 13.57
CA GLY A 112 0.45 -17.36 14.00
C GLY A 112 -0.72 -17.54 13.03
N ALA A 113 -0.63 -17.01 11.81
CA ALA A 113 -1.68 -17.20 10.82
C ALA A 113 -1.67 -18.63 10.25
N GLU A 114 -2.85 -19.19 10.08
CA GLU A 114 -3.10 -20.40 9.32
C GLU A 114 -3.09 -20.09 7.82
N LEU A 115 -2.43 -20.95 7.02
CA LEU A 115 -2.36 -20.77 5.58
C LEU A 115 -3.12 -21.87 4.87
N ILE A 116 -4.04 -21.49 3.99
CA ILE A 116 -4.71 -22.39 3.06
C ILE A 116 -4.16 -22.11 1.68
N LEU A 117 -3.55 -23.13 1.07
CA LEU A 117 -2.94 -23.03 -0.26
C LEU A 117 -3.92 -23.56 -1.30
N THR A 118 -4.09 -22.77 -2.38
CA THR A 118 -4.90 -23.15 -3.55
C THR A 118 -3.99 -23.51 -4.73
N PRO A 119 -4.50 -24.27 -5.72
CA PRO A 119 -3.72 -24.61 -6.90
C PRO A 119 -3.15 -23.37 -7.60
N GLY A 120 -1.87 -23.41 -7.95
CA GLY A 120 -1.18 -22.30 -8.61
C GLY A 120 -1.80 -21.91 -9.94
N SER A 121 -2.39 -22.87 -10.66
CA SER A 121 -3.08 -22.66 -11.94
C SER A 121 -4.33 -21.76 -11.84
N GLU A 122 -4.96 -21.68 -10.67
CA GLU A 122 -6.15 -20.85 -10.41
C GLU A 122 -5.78 -19.42 -9.98
N GLY A 123 -4.52 -19.16 -9.66
CA GLY A 123 -4.04 -17.86 -9.23
C GLY A 123 -4.83 -17.28 -8.04
N MET A 124 -4.92 -15.96 -7.98
CA MET A 124 -5.67 -15.29 -6.90
C MET A 124 -7.19 -15.52 -6.99
N ASN A 125 -7.74 -15.82 -8.16
CA ASN A 125 -9.17 -16.10 -8.29
C ASN A 125 -9.57 -17.36 -7.51
N GLY A 126 -8.74 -18.42 -7.56
CA GLY A 126 -8.91 -19.61 -6.75
C GLY A 126 -8.85 -19.32 -5.26
N ALA A 127 -7.95 -18.46 -4.83
CA ALA A 127 -7.84 -18.04 -3.43
C ALA A 127 -9.08 -17.26 -2.96
N VAL A 128 -9.61 -16.35 -3.78
CA VAL A 128 -10.84 -15.60 -3.50
C VAL A 128 -12.03 -16.55 -3.32
N LYS A 129 -12.26 -17.43 -4.31
CA LYS A 129 -13.34 -18.42 -4.25
C LYS A 129 -13.24 -19.29 -2.99
N LYS A 130 -12.03 -19.78 -2.68
CA LYS A 130 -11.82 -20.61 -1.50
C LYS A 130 -12.06 -19.86 -0.19
N ALA A 131 -11.67 -18.61 -0.09
CA ALA A 131 -11.95 -17.78 1.10
C ALA A 131 -13.46 -17.54 1.29
N GLU A 132 -14.19 -17.28 0.21
CA GLU A 132 -15.65 -17.12 0.25
C GLU A 132 -16.35 -18.41 0.69
N GLU A 133 -15.94 -19.59 0.19
CA GLU A 133 -16.43 -20.89 0.64
C GLU A 133 -16.23 -21.08 2.15
N ILE A 134 -15.01 -20.84 2.65
CA ILE A 134 -14.65 -20.97 4.07
C ILE A 134 -15.53 -20.09 4.96
N VAL A 135 -15.76 -18.86 4.57
CA VAL A 135 -16.59 -17.92 5.35
C VAL A 135 -18.07 -18.29 5.30
N ALA A 136 -18.56 -18.79 4.17
CA ALA A 136 -19.95 -19.24 4.04
C ALA A 136 -20.30 -20.43 4.95
N GLU A 137 -19.32 -21.26 5.29
CA GLU A 137 -19.50 -22.45 6.14
C GLU A 137 -19.50 -22.14 7.65
N ASN A 138 -19.11 -20.91 8.06
CA ASN A 138 -18.93 -20.59 9.47
C ASN A 138 -19.30 -19.14 9.81
N ALA A 139 -20.37 -18.98 10.59
CA ALA A 139 -20.91 -17.65 10.95
C ALA A 139 -19.93 -16.76 11.77
N ASN A 140 -18.91 -17.37 12.42
CA ASN A 140 -17.90 -16.62 13.19
C ASN A 140 -16.68 -16.21 12.33
N TYR A 141 -16.71 -16.46 11.01
CA TYR A 141 -15.65 -16.10 10.12
C TYR A 141 -15.97 -14.79 9.42
N PHE A 142 -14.96 -13.92 9.33
CA PHE A 142 -15.09 -12.57 8.77
C PHE A 142 -14.11 -12.37 7.62
N LEU A 143 -14.64 -11.89 6.50
CA LEU A 143 -13.88 -11.56 5.29
C LEU A 143 -13.74 -10.03 5.17
N PRO A 144 -12.56 -9.45 5.47
CA PRO A 144 -12.32 -8.01 5.39
C PRO A 144 -12.56 -7.37 4.03
N GLN A 145 -12.23 -8.07 2.92
CA GLN A 145 -12.45 -7.62 1.53
C GLN A 145 -11.80 -6.27 1.20
N GLN A 146 -10.48 -6.20 1.24
CA GLN A 146 -9.72 -4.96 1.07
C GLN A 146 -10.08 -4.10 -0.16
N PHE A 147 -10.62 -4.69 -1.23
CA PHE A 147 -10.99 -4.00 -2.47
C PHE A 147 -12.42 -3.43 -2.47
N LYS A 148 -13.23 -3.78 -1.47
CA LYS A 148 -14.65 -3.38 -1.32
C LYS A 148 -14.92 -2.63 -0.02
N ASN A 149 -14.11 -2.83 1.00
CA ASN A 149 -14.34 -2.32 2.35
C ASN A 149 -13.96 -0.83 2.47
N GLN A 150 -14.95 0.02 2.74
CA GLN A 150 -14.77 1.45 2.91
C GLN A 150 -13.90 1.84 4.12
N ALA A 151 -13.69 0.94 5.09
CA ALA A 151 -12.74 1.16 6.16
C ALA A 151 -11.30 1.34 5.65
N ASN A 152 -10.97 0.80 4.48
CA ASN A 152 -9.71 1.04 3.78
C ASN A 152 -9.55 2.52 3.39
N VAL A 153 -10.55 3.13 2.76
CA VAL A 153 -10.54 4.56 2.41
C VAL A 153 -10.58 5.44 3.67
N LYS A 154 -11.41 5.04 4.65
CA LYS A 154 -11.60 5.76 5.91
C LYS A 154 -10.28 6.03 6.63
N ILE A 155 -9.44 5.01 6.83
CA ILE A 155 -8.18 5.18 7.58
C ILE A 155 -7.23 6.16 6.90
N HIS A 156 -7.18 6.19 5.58
CA HIS A 156 -6.34 7.13 4.84
C HIS A 156 -6.88 8.56 4.89
N ARG A 157 -8.21 8.70 4.95
CA ARG A 157 -8.87 10.00 5.17
C ARG A 157 -8.61 10.53 6.58
N GLU A 158 -8.61 9.65 7.58
CA GLU A 158 -8.49 10.02 8.98
C GLU A 158 -7.03 10.14 9.48
N THR A 159 -6.08 9.51 8.80
CA THR A 159 -4.68 9.46 9.25
C THR A 159 -3.69 9.91 8.16
N THR A 160 -3.54 9.19 7.07
CA THR A 160 -2.52 9.46 6.03
C THR A 160 -2.63 10.87 5.45
N GLY A 161 -3.84 11.30 5.11
CA GLY A 161 -4.10 12.66 4.59
C GLY A 161 -3.74 13.74 5.61
N PRO A 162 -4.29 13.71 6.83
CA PRO A 162 -3.95 14.65 7.90
C PRO A 162 -2.46 14.70 8.25
N GLU A 163 -1.79 13.55 8.35
CA GLU A 163 -0.34 13.50 8.58
C GLU A 163 0.47 14.23 7.49
N ILE A 164 0.07 14.11 6.22
CA ILE A 164 0.71 14.85 5.13
C ILE A 164 0.44 16.35 5.25
N VAL A 165 -0.80 16.74 5.55
CA VAL A 165 -1.17 18.15 5.75
C VAL A 165 -0.37 18.78 6.87
N GLU A 166 -0.28 18.11 8.02
CA GLU A 166 0.49 18.57 9.17
C GLU A 166 1.97 18.75 8.83
N ALA A 167 2.57 17.75 8.19
CA ALA A 167 3.99 17.80 7.80
C ALA A 167 4.27 18.94 6.80
N ILE A 168 3.40 19.14 5.80
CA ILE A 168 3.58 20.22 4.81
C ILE A 168 3.34 21.60 5.46
N ASN A 169 2.39 21.72 6.36
CA ASN A 169 2.14 22.97 7.09
C ASN A 169 3.31 23.35 8.02
N SER A 170 4.08 22.37 8.51
CA SER A 170 5.30 22.65 9.28
C SER A 170 6.44 23.27 8.45
N LEU A 171 6.34 23.24 7.12
CA LEU A 171 7.25 23.92 6.19
C LEU A 171 6.71 25.33 5.85
N ASP A 172 5.90 25.43 4.80
CA ASP A 172 5.31 26.70 4.32
C ASP A 172 3.85 26.52 3.86
N GLY A 173 3.28 25.34 4.07
CA GLY A 173 1.88 25.02 3.74
C GLY A 173 1.58 24.92 2.25
N LYS A 174 2.58 24.64 1.39
CA LYS A 174 2.40 24.53 -0.06
C LYS A 174 2.66 23.11 -0.54
N LEU A 175 1.70 22.54 -1.25
CA LEU A 175 1.81 21.22 -1.89
C LEU A 175 1.15 21.28 -3.27
N ASP A 176 1.93 20.95 -4.31
CA ASP A 176 1.50 21.10 -5.71
C ASP A 176 1.09 19.77 -6.34
N ALA A 177 1.66 18.63 -5.87
CA ALA A 177 1.22 17.32 -6.34
C ALA A 177 1.33 16.23 -5.25
N PHE A 178 0.41 15.26 -5.35
CA PHE A 178 0.42 14.02 -4.56
C PHE A 178 0.43 12.82 -5.50
N VAL A 179 1.38 11.90 -5.32
CA VAL A 179 1.60 10.73 -6.17
C VAL A 179 1.34 9.46 -5.37
N SER A 180 0.44 8.61 -5.84
CA SER A 180 0.12 7.33 -5.20
C SER A 180 -0.11 6.22 -6.20
N GLY A 181 0.53 5.08 -5.99
CA GLY A 181 0.27 3.86 -6.75
C GLY A 181 -1.09 3.24 -6.43
N ILE A 182 -1.74 2.70 -7.46
CA ILE A 182 -3.07 2.10 -7.33
C ILE A 182 -2.97 0.58 -7.18
N GLY A 183 -3.14 0.11 -5.93
CA GLY A 183 -3.44 -1.28 -5.62
C GLY A 183 -4.93 -1.44 -5.35
N THR A 184 -5.38 -1.14 -4.12
CA THR A 184 -6.81 -1.10 -3.76
C THR A 184 -7.48 0.23 -4.06
N GLY A 185 -6.71 1.29 -4.25
CA GLY A 185 -7.22 2.64 -4.43
C GLY A 185 -7.55 3.40 -3.14
N GLY A 186 -7.48 2.74 -1.98
CA GLY A 186 -7.87 3.35 -0.70
C GLY A 186 -7.03 4.56 -0.31
N THR A 187 -5.70 4.48 -0.50
CA THR A 187 -4.77 5.56 -0.15
C THR A 187 -5.06 6.83 -0.96
N ILE A 188 -5.13 6.71 -2.29
CA ILE A 188 -5.37 7.88 -3.15
C ILE A 188 -6.76 8.47 -2.94
N SER A 189 -7.78 7.62 -2.74
CA SER A 189 -9.15 8.07 -2.46
C SER A 189 -9.23 8.81 -1.14
N GLY A 190 -8.79 8.19 -0.03
CA GLY A 190 -8.94 8.76 1.30
C GLY A 190 -8.01 9.95 1.55
N ALA A 191 -6.71 9.82 1.28
CA ALA A 191 -5.77 10.92 1.45
C ALA A 191 -6.01 12.03 0.43
N GLY A 192 -6.32 11.70 -0.83
CA GLY A 192 -6.59 12.67 -1.89
C GLY A 192 -7.74 13.61 -1.55
N GLU A 193 -8.84 13.11 -0.95
CA GLU A 193 -9.96 13.95 -0.50
C GLU A 193 -9.50 15.01 0.51
N VAL A 194 -8.70 14.61 1.50
CA VAL A 194 -8.18 15.52 2.52
C VAL A 194 -7.22 16.53 1.91
N LEU A 195 -6.34 16.08 1.01
CA LEU A 195 -5.35 16.93 0.35
C LEU A 195 -6.01 17.96 -0.58
N LYS A 196 -6.99 17.57 -1.40
CA LYS A 196 -7.75 18.53 -2.24
C LYS A 196 -8.49 19.58 -1.40
N LYS A 197 -8.99 19.20 -0.22
CA LYS A 197 -9.64 20.15 0.69
C LYS A 197 -8.67 21.19 1.27
N ASN A 198 -7.44 20.76 1.61
CA ASN A 198 -6.45 21.64 2.24
C ASN A 198 -5.56 22.38 1.21
N PHE A 199 -5.37 21.82 0.04
CA PHE A 199 -4.57 22.37 -1.06
C PHE A 199 -5.42 22.35 -2.35
N PRO A 200 -6.31 23.34 -2.57
CA PRO A 200 -7.32 23.29 -3.65
C PRO A 200 -6.75 23.16 -5.07
N ASN A 201 -5.49 23.58 -5.29
CA ASN A 201 -4.81 23.50 -6.58
C ASN A 201 -3.89 22.29 -6.72
N ILE A 202 -3.92 21.35 -5.78
CA ILE A 202 -3.08 20.16 -5.82
C ILE A 202 -3.44 19.26 -7.00
N LYS A 203 -2.43 18.74 -7.69
CA LYS A 203 -2.59 17.67 -8.69
C LYS A 203 -2.48 16.31 -8.01
N ILE A 204 -3.52 15.50 -8.07
CA ILE A 204 -3.50 14.11 -7.60
C ILE A 204 -3.12 13.19 -8.78
N VAL A 205 -2.06 12.44 -8.61
CA VAL A 205 -1.48 11.59 -9.66
C VAL A 205 -1.59 10.12 -9.26
N ALA A 206 -2.34 9.36 -10.05
CA ALA A 206 -2.44 7.91 -9.93
C ALA A 206 -1.29 7.24 -10.70
N VAL A 207 -0.74 6.17 -10.14
CA VAL A 207 0.32 5.38 -10.80
C VAL A 207 -0.18 3.95 -11.01
N GLU A 208 -0.10 3.46 -12.24
CA GLU A 208 -0.45 2.09 -12.62
C GLU A 208 0.64 1.43 -13.47
N PRO A 209 0.72 0.09 -13.53
CA PRO A 209 1.65 -0.61 -14.42
C PRO A 209 1.29 -0.43 -15.89
N ALA A 210 2.28 -0.18 -16.74
CA ALA A 210 2.08 -0.11 -18.20
C ALA A 210 1.57 -1.43 -18.79
N GLY A 211 1.92 -2.57 -18.18
CA GLY A 211 1.39 -3.88 -18.56
C GLY A 211 -0.08 -4.13 -18.21
N SER A 212 -0.69 -3.28 -17.36
CA SER A 212 -2.11 -3.38 -16.98
C SER A 212 -2.72 -1.97 -16.79
N PRO A 213 -2.83 -1.16 -17.86
CA PRO A 213 -3.17 0.26 -17.78
C PRO A 213 -4.68 0.49 -17.80
N LEU A 214 -5.40 -0.10 -16.83
CA LEU A 214 -6.86 -0.05 -16.77
C LEU A 214 -7.43 1.35 -16.55
N LEU A 215 -6.74 2.19 -15.79
CA LEU A 215 -7.17 3.57 -15.51
C LEU A 215 -6.94 4.49 -16.72
N SER A 216 -5.96 4.15 -17.56
CA SER A 216 -5.65 4.83 -18.83
C SER A 216 -6.46 4.31 -20.01
N GLY A 217 -7.44 3.43 -19.79
CA GLY A 217 -8.33 2.90 -20.83
C GLY A 217 -7.82 1.66 -21.57
N GLY A 218 -6.73 1.04 -21.11
CA GLY A 218 -6.24 -0.24 -21.60
C GLY A 218 -6.90 -1.45 -20.93
N GLY A 219 -6.39 -2.65 -21.20
CA GLY A 219 -6.87 -3.91 -20.64
C GLY A 219 -6.00 -4.44 -19.49
N PRO A 220 -6.49 -5.46 -18.75
CA PRO A 220 -5.69 -6.17 -17.77
C PRO A 220 -4.56 -6.97 -18.45
N GLY A 221 -3.42 -7.05 -17.81
CA GLY A 221 -2.29 -7.79 -18.34
C GLY A 221 -1.23 -8.12 -17.30
N PRO A 222 -0.24 -8.95 -17.65
CA PRO A 222 0.82 -9.34 -16.74
C PRO A 222 1.82 -8.19 -16.51
N HIS A 223 2.24 -8.02 -15.28
CA HIS A 223 3.31 -7.10 -14.89
C HIS A 223 4.04 -7.60 -13.64
N LYS A 224 5.20 -7.00 -13.34
CA LYS A 224 6.04 -7.36 -12.18
C LYS A 224 5.99 -6.34 -11.03
N ILE A 225 5.20 -5.29 -11.14
CA ILE A 225 5.08 -4.25 -10.10
C ILE A 225 4.11 -4.74 -9.01
N GLN A 226 4.63 -5.54 -8.07
CA GLN A 226 3.84 -6.11 -6.97
C GLN A 226 3.22 -5.00 -6.11
N GLY A 227 1.91 -5.16 -5.82
CA GLY A 227 1.13 -4.22 -5.00
C GLY A 227 0.36 -3.16 -5.77
N LEU A 228 0.59 -3.03 -7.08
CA LEU A 228 -0.20 -2.22 -8.01
C LEU A 228 -0.90 -3.11 -9.04
N GLY A 229 -1.87 -2.56 -9.77
CA GLY A 229 -2.49 -3.20 -10.91
C GLY A 229 -3.16 -4.54 -10.58
N ALA A 230 -4.29 -4.50 -9.88
CA ALA A 230 -5.03 -5.71 -9.49
C ALA A 230 -5.72 -6.45 -10.65
N ASN A 231 -5.54 -5.99 -11.89
CA ASN A 231 -6.20 -6.48 -13.11
C ASN A 231 -7.73 -6.27 -13.13
N PHE A 232 -8.23 -5.44 -12.25
CA PHE A 232 -9.59 -4.90 -12.21
C PHE A 232 -9.58 -3.53 -11.52
N ILE A 233 -10.65 -2.75 -11.73
CA ILE A 233 -10.82 -1.46 -11.04
C ILE A 233 -11.49 -1.74 -9.69
N PRO A 234 -10.82 -1.41 -8.54
CA PRO A 234 -11.38 -1.63 -7.21
C PRO A 234 -12.66 -0.82 -6.97
N GLU A 235 -13.64 -1.41 -6.27
CA GLU A 235 -14.91 -0.75 -5.96
C GLU A 235 -14.74 0.50 -5.08
N ILE A 236 -13.75 0.49 -4.19
CA ILE A 236 -13.47 1.62 -3.28
C ILE A 236 -12.66 2.75 -3.91
N LEU A 237 -12.18 2.59 -5.15
CA LEU A 237 -11.43 3.63 -5.83
C LEU A 237 -12.37 4.77 -6.28
N ASN A 238 -12.18 5.95 -5.72
CA ASN A 238 -12.80 7.16 -6.25
C ASN A 238 -12.07 7.58 -7.54
N ARG A 239 -12.72 7.37 -8.69
CA ARG A 239 -12.12 7.67 -10.01
C ARG A 239 -12.07 9.15 -10.33
N ASP A 240 -12.81 9.97 -9.61
CA ASP A 240 -12.84 11.42 -9.80
C ASP A 240 -11.81 12.15 -8.93
N ILE A 241 -11.06 11.40 -8.10
CA ILE A 241 -10.09 12.02 -7.19
C ILE A 241 -8.79 12.41 -7.88
N TYR A 242 -8.33 11.64 -8.86
CA TYR A 242 -7.06 11.89 -9.54
C TYR A 242 -7.24 12.70 -10.82
N ASP A 243 -6.26 13.56 -11.08
CA ASP A 243 -6.24 14.49 -12.20
C ASP A 243 -5.39 13.95 -13.37
N GLN A 244 -4.48 13.01 -13.07
CA GLN A 244 -3.57 12.39 -14.04
C GLN A 244 -3.29 10.94 -13.67
N VAL A 245 -3.12 10.10 -14.70
CA VAL A 245 -2.60 8.74 -14.56
C VAL A 245 -1.23 8.67 -15.21
N VAL A 246 -0.27 8.04 -14.53
CA VAL A 246 1.08 7.77 -15.04
C VAL A 246 1.27 6.26 -15.08
N THR A 247 1.51 5.74 -16.28
CA THR A 247 1.87 4.34 -16.49
C THR A 247 3.37 4.14 -16.32
N ILE A 248 3.78 3.04 -15.67
CA ILE A 248 5.18 2.75 -15.34
C ILE A 248 5.54 1.35 -15.86
N GLU A 249 6.68 1.25 -16.55
CA GLU A 249 7.26 -0.02 -16.95
C GLU A 249 7.92 -0.74 -15.77
N ASN A 250 8.05 -2.07 -15.85
CA ASN A 250 8.67 -2.86 -14.80
C ASN A 250 10.10 -2.41 -14.48
N GLU A 251 10.91 -2.17 -15.52
CA GLU A 251 12.32 -1.78 -15.37
C GLU A 251 12.46 -0.35 -14.79
N GLU A 252 11.57 0.57 -15.17
CA GLU A 252 11.55 1.92 -14.58
C GLU A 252 11.35 1.87 -13.06
N ALA A 253 10.42 0.99 -12.59
CA ALA A 253 10.19 0.77 -11.17
C ALA A 253 11.41 0.13 -10.47
N PHE A 254 12.03 -0.88 -11.09
CA PHE A 254 13.18 -1.59 -10.54
C PHE A 254 14.42 -0.70 -10.45
N GLU A 255 14.77 -0.04 -11.56
CA GLU A 255 15.96 0.83 -11.59
C GLU A 255 15.83 2.02 -10.64
N THR A 256 14.63 2.60 -10.55
CA THR A 256 14.39 3.68 -9.61
C THR A 256 14.55 3.21 -8.17
N ALA A 257 13.98 2.06 -7.79
CA ALA A 257 14.12 1.53 -6.44
C ALA A 257 15.59 1.25 -6.09
N ARG A 258 16.37 0.65 -7.03
CA ARG A 258 17.80 0.41 -6.86
C ARG A 258 18.60 1.73 -6.72
N THR A 259 18.26 2.72 -7.53
CA THR A 259 18.92 4.04 -7.53
C THR A 259 18.65 4.78 -6.22
N VAL A 260 17.41 4.74 -5.73
CA VAL A 260 17.02 5.34 -4.44
C VAL A 260 17.78 4.69 -3.29
N ALA A 261 17.90 3.36 -3.26
CA ALA A 261 18.68 2.68 -2.26
C ALA A 261 20.16 3.13 -2.27
N LYS A 262 20.78 3.22 -3.44
CA LYS A 262 22.20 3.58 -3.59
C LYS A 262 22.48 5.05 -3.35
N LYS A 263 21.56 5.95 -3.72
CA LYS A 263 21.81 7.40 -3.67
C LYS A 263 21.16 8.10 -2.48
N GLU A 264 20.00 7.63 -2.01
CA GLU A 264 19.26 8.25 -0.91
C GLU A 264 19.34 7.43 0.39
N GLY A 265 19.86 6.20 0.33
CA GLY A 265 19.90 5.28 1.48
C GLY A 265 18.54 4.70 1.88
N LEU A 266 17.53 4.82 1.01
CA LEU A 266 16.17 4.32 1.25
C LEU A 266 15.98 2.99 0.52
N LEU A 267 15.99 1.88 1.24
CA LEU A 267 15.73 0.56 0.67
C LEU A 267 14.21 0.36 0.51
N VAL A 268 13.72 0.54 -0.70
CA VAL A 268 12.29 0.58 -1.00
C VAL A 268 11.83 -0.57 -1.89
N GLY A 269 10.54 -0.94 -1.81
CA GLY A 269 9.95 -1.99 -2.61
C GLY A 269 9.65 -1.56 -4.06
N ILE A 270 9.18 -2.52 -4.87
CA ILE A 270 8.94 -2.33 -6.33
C ILE A 270 7.94 -1.22 -6.60
N SER A 271 6.78 -1.25 -5.96
CA SER A 271 5.74 -0.22 -6.13
C SER A 271 6.17 1.16 -5.60
N SER A 272 7.11 1.18 -4.67
CA SER A 272 7.75 2.41 -4.20
C SER A 272 8.64 3.03 -5.28
N GLY A 273 9.41 2.20 -5.99
CA GLY A 273 10.19 2.63 -7.15
C GLY A 273 9.30 3.23 -8.24
N ALA A 274 8.17 2.60 -8.53
CA ALA A 274 7.17 3.11 -9.48
C ALA A 274 6.62 4.49 -9.05
N ALA A 275 6.27 4.64 -7.78
CA ALA A 275 5.76 5.92 -7.25
C ALA A 275 6.83 7.04 -7.30
N ILE A 276 8.08 6.71 -6.99
CA ILE A 276 9.19 7.68 -7.06
C ILE A 276 9.49 8.06 -8.51
N PHE A 277 9.49 7.10 -9.45
CA PHE A 277 9.67 7.41 -10.87
C PHE A 277 8.61 8.41 -11.37
N ALA A 278 7.33 8.14 -11.06
CA ALA A 278 6.25 9.06 -11.38
C ALA A 278 6.45 10.44 -10.71
N ALA A 279 6.87 10.46 -9.44
CA ALA A 279 7.14 11.70 -8.72
C ALA A 279 8.27 12.51 -9.35
N LEU A 280 9.35 11.88 -9.83
CA LEU A 280 10.44 12.53 -10.55
C LEU A 280 9.95 13.16 -11.87
N LYS A 281 9.09 12.44 -12.62
CA LYS A 281 8.47 12.96 -13.84
C LYS A 281 7.61 14.19 -13.55
N ILE A 282 6.71 14.10 -12.56
CA ILE A 282 5.85 15.22 -12.15
C ILE A 282 6.68 16.40 -11.61
N ALA A 283 7.72 16.15 -10.83
CA ALA A 283 8.60 17.21 -10.30
C ALA A 283 9.32 17.97 -11.41
N LYS A 284 9.75 17.28 -12.46
CA LYS A 284 10.34 17.92 -13.65
C LYS A 284 9.32 18.76 -14.41
N GLU A 285 8.08 18.29 -14.55
CA GLU A 285 6.98 19.02 -15.21
C GLU A 285 6.62 20.30 -14.44
N LEU A 286 6.59 20.24 -13.10
CA LEU A 286 6.21 21.36 -12.24
C LEU A 286 7.31 22.43 -12.12
N GLY A 287 8.59 22.04 -12.16
CA GLY A 287 9.73 22.94 -12.04
C GLY A 287 10.04 23.40 -10.62
N ALA A 288 11.06 24.24 -10.50
CA ALA A 288 11.57 24.74 -9.22
C ALA A 288 10.51 25.53 -8.43
N GLY A 289 10.62 25.53 -7.10
CA GLY A 289 9.71 26.23 -6.19
C GLY A 289 8.36 25.52 -5.97
N LYS A 290 8.20 24.33 -6.53
CA LYS A 290 7.04 23.47 -6.37
C LYS A 290 7.36 22.27 -5.48
N ARG A 291 6.32 21.55 -5.01
CA ARG A 291 6.48 20.44 -4.07
C ARG A 291 5.58 19.25 -4.41
N VAL A 292 6.18 18.07 -4.36
CA VAL A 292 5.53 16.78 -4.63
C VAL A 292 5.64 15.90 -3.38
N VAL A 293 4.55 15.23 -2.99
CA VAL A 293 4.58 14.14 -2.01
C VAL A 293 4.26 12.82 -2.71
N ALA A 294 5.06 11.79 -2.48
CA ALA A 294 4.83 10.45 -3.00
C ALA A 294 4.73 9.42 -1.86
N ILE A 295 3.81 8.45 -1.99
CA ILE A 295 3.66 7.35 -1.03
C ILE A 295 4.68 6.25 -1.33
N ILE A 296 5.38 5.80 -0.29
CA ILE A 296 6.32 4.68 -0.33
C ILE A 296 5.71 3.50 0.43
N PRO A 297 5.01 2.57 -0.27
CA PRO A 297 4.14 1.60 0.38
C PRO A 297 4.84 0.53 1.21
N SER A 298 6.06 0.13 0.85
CA SER A 298 6.77 -0.97 1.51
C SER A 298 8.29 -0.85 1.37
N ASN A 299 9.04 -1.52 2.26
CA ASN A 299 10.49 -1.59 2.19
C ASN A 299 10.98 -2.60 1.14
N GLY A 300 12.28 -2.55 0.82
CA GLY A 300 12.91 -3.43 -0.15
C GLY A 300 13.27 -4.82 0.36
N GLU A 301 13.40 -5.04 1.67
CA GLU A 301 13.81 -6.34 2.25
C GLU A 301 12.87 -7.47 1.83
N ARG A 302 11.57 -7.19 1.67
CA ARG A 302 10.57 -8.16 1.20
C ARG A 302 10.74 -8.63 -0.23
N TYR A 303 11.62 -7.98 -0.99
CA TYR A 303 11.79 -8.20 -2.42
C TYR A 303 13.20 -8.67 -2.78
N LEU A 304 14.05 -9.01 -1.78
CA LEU A 304 15.45 -9.45 -2.00
C LEU A 304 15.54 -10.72 -2.85
N SER A 305 14.55 -11.61 -2.78
CA SER A 305 14.46 -12.83 -3.59
C SER A 305 13.72 -12.64 -4.93
N THR A 306 13.42 -11.39 -5.31
CA THR A 306 12.74 -11.06 -6.56
C THR A 306 13.68 -10.44 -7.59
N PRO A 307 13.27 -10.28 -8.86
CA PRO A 307 14.09 -9.60 -9.86
C PRO A 307 14.50 -8.18 -9.51
N LEU A 308 13.85 -7.53 -8.52
CA LEU A 308 14.24 -6.19 -8.08
C LEU A 308 15.71 -6.10 -7.68
N PHE A 309 16.22 -7.08 -6.92
CA PHE A 309 17.60 -7.11 -6.41
C PHE A 309 18.42 -8.24 -7.01
N ASN A 310 18.04 -8.75 -8.17
CA ASN A 310 18.87 -9.68 -8.89
C ASN A 310 20.07 -8.90 -9.49
N PHE A 311 21.17 -8.87 -8.75
CA PHE A 311 22.44 -8.36 -9.22
C PHE A 311 23.14 -9.53 -9.93
N GLU A 312 23.31 -9.45 -11.25
CA GLU A 312 24.18 -10.37 -11.96
C GLU A 312 25.58 -10.31 -11.31
N ASN A 313 26.06 -11.46 -10.86
CA ASN A 313 27.41 -11.63 -10.30
C ASN A 313 28.47 -11.52 -11.41
#